data_90c189f2173c15630f6716e8074f4d50
#
_entry.id   90c189f2173c15630f6716e8074f4d50
#
_cell.length_a   1.000
_cell.length_b   1.000
_cell.length_c   1.000
_cell.angle_alpha   90.00
_cell.angle_beta   90.00
_cell.angle_gamma   90.00
#
_symmetry.space_group_name_H-M   'P 1'
#
loop_
_entity.id
_entity.type
_entity.pdbx_description
1 polymer ?
#
loop_
_entity_poly.entity_id
_entity_poly.type
_entity_poly.pdbx_seq_one_letter_code
_entity_poly.pdbx_strand_id
1 'polypeptide(L)'
;QRKICFSHSVHPFLDNTILPYIILKIYSRNLIYSILETILAIACSAPIVDFLRDEIHIGNVIACLVAESSTGKTTAGCLGVSVGSKCSFAGDSMIATFADSKNSLMRSIYSSYPMLIDEGSLIRYNPTSLIYELAEGKEKGRLSKTLEKADSRTFSTSIFMTSEKSILNLCDENTGLYVRCLEFENITWTRSAKSADIIKNICENNYGFVIPRIGQKLLETNMEELLKQYWEYQNE
;
A
#
# COMPACT_ATOMS: atom_id res chain seq x y z
N GLN A 1 -11.14 -0.73 21.08
CA GLN A 1 -9.85 -1.43 20.81
C GLN A 1 -10.20 -2.78 20.16
N ARG A 2 -10.30 -2.82 18.82
CA ARG A 2 -10.37 -4.10 18.11
C ARG A 2 -8.95 -4.63 17.99
N LYS A 3 -8.67 -5.73 18.70
CA LYS A 3 -7.47 -6.54 18.50
C LYS A 3 -7.55 -7.14 17.08
N ILE A 4 -6.73 -6.68 16.16
CA ILE A 4 -6.52 -7.36 14.89
C ILE A 4 -5.63 -8.57 15.21
N CYS A 5 -6.22 -9.75 15.32
CA CYS A 5 -5.50 -11.00 15.45
C CYS A 5 -5.09 -11.47 14.04
N PHE A 6 -3.88 -11.15 13.63
CA PHE A 6 -3.22 -11.81 12.50
C PHE A 6 -2.58 -13.12 12.98
N SER A 7 -3.37 -14.14 13.26
CA SER A 7 -2.84 -15.47 13.51
C SER A 7 -3.16 -16.39 12.34
N HIS A 8 -2.13 -16.90 11.68
CA HIS A 8 -2.10 -18.09 10.83
C HIS A 8 -2.48 -18.03 9.35
N SER A 9 -3.05 -16.95 8.78
CA SER A 9 -3.53 -16.98 7.39
C SER A 9 -2.53 -16.50 6.31
N VAL A 10 -1.44 -15.87 6.69
CA VAL A 10 -0.40 -15.42 5.73
C VAL A 10 0.60 -16.54 5.40
N HIS A 11 0.70 -17.55 6.23
CA HIS A 11 1.68 -18.65 6.14
C HIS A 11 1.57 -19.51 4.84
N PRO A 12 0.38 -19.86 4.31
CA PRO A 12 0.30 -20.70 3.12
C PRO A 12 0.75 -20.02 1.82
N PHE A 13 0.72 -18.69 1.77
CA PHE A 13 1.09 -17.93 0.56
C PHE A 13 2.59 -17.61 0.46
N LEU A 14 3.34 -17.79 1.54
CA LEU A 14 4.75 -17.40 1.63
C LEU A 14 5.72 -18.59 1.59
N ASP A 15 5.22 -19.83 1.52
CA ASP A 15 6.08 -21.01 1.43
C ASP A 15 6.91 -21.02 0.15
N ASN A 16 8.22 -21.07 0.31
CA ASN A 16 9.26 -21.20 -0.70
C ASN A 16 9.76 -19.95 -1.45
N THR A 17 9.67 -18.75 -0.86
CA THR A 17 10.33 -17.57 -1.45
C THR A 17 11.48 -17.08 -0.57
N ILE A 18 12.49 -16.45 -1.20
CA ILE A 18 13.64 -15.83 -0.51
C ILE A 18 13.16 -14.76 0.50
N LEU A 19 12.03 -14.12 0.22
CA LEU A 19 11.44 -13.10 1.09
C LEU A 19 11.06 -13.64 2.49
N PRO A 20 10.41 -14.81 2.65
CA PRO A 20 10.21 -15.43 3.97
C PRO A 20 11.53 -15.72 4.69
N TYR A 21 12.57 -16.13 3.98
CA TYR A 21 13.88 -16.40 4.59
C TYR A 21 14.55 -15.12 5.08
N ILE A 22 14.46 -14.04 4.31
CA ILE A 22 14.99 -12.72 4.69
C ILE A 22 14.17 -12.14 5.84
N ILE A 23 12.85 -12.23 5.75
CA ILE A 23 11.91 -11.83 6.77
C ILE A 23 12.14 -12.65 8.04
N LEU A 24 12.18 -13.98 7.99
CA LEU A 24 12.45 -14.86 9.13
C LEU A 24 13.82 -14.60 9.78
N LYS A 25 14.83 -14.21 9.03
CA LYS A 25 16.15 -13.85 9.56
C LYS A 25 16.17 -12.50 10.26
N ILE A 26 15.23 -11.62 9.91
CA ILE A 26 14.92 -10.39 10.65
C ILE A 26 14.03 -10.70 11.88
N TYR A 27 13.35 -11.85 11.89
CA TYR A 27 12.29 -12.31 12.77
C TYR A 27 12.77 -12.98 14.06
N SER A 28 13.39 -12.30 14.92
CA SER A 28 13.47 -12.77 16.33
C SER A 28 12.89 -11.74 17.31
N ARG A 29 11.63 -12.01 17.70
CA ARG A 29 11.03 -11.65 19.00
C ARG A 29 10.88 -10.19 19.40
N ASN A 30 10.33 -9.27 18.55
CA ASN A 30 9.99 -7.93 19.04
C ASN A 30 8.81 -7.28 18.29
N LEU A 31 8.06 -6.42 18.97
CA LEU A 31 6.87 -5.69 18.51
C LEU A 31 7.04 -4.99 17.15
N ILE A 32 8.23 -4.46 16.85
CA ILE A 32 8.54 -3.79 15.56
C ILE A 32 8.36 -4.73 14.37
N TYR A 33 8.58 -6.03 14.52
CA TYR A 33 8.40 -6.99 13.42
C TYR A 33 6.93 -7.17 13.07
N SER A 34 6.04 -7.21 14.05
CA SER A 34 4.60 -7.32 13.78
C SER A 34 4.07 -6.09 13.02
N ILE A 35 4.67 -4.91 13.23
CA ILE A 35 4.33 -3.68 12.52
C ILE A 35 4.78 -3.74 11.04
N LEU A 36 5.99 -4.21 10.78
CA LEU A 36 6.48 -4.40 9.40
C LEU A 36 5.75 -5.54 8.68
N GLU A 37 5.29 -6.56 9.40
CA GLU A 37 4.38 -7.59 8.87
C GLU A 37 3.06 -6.99 8.37
N THR A 38 2.51 -6.03 9.11
CA THR A 38 1.31 -5.31 8.69
C THR A 38 1.53 -4.58 7.36
N ILE A 39 2.70 -3.92 7.18
CA ILE A 39 3.05 -3.30 5.91
C ILE A 39 3.11 -4.33 4.78
N LEU A 40 3.74 -5.48 5.01
CA LEU A 40 3.82 -6.55 4.01
C LEU A 40 2.44 -7.13 3.68
N ALA A 41 1.57 -7.35 4.69
CA ALA A 41 0.22 -7.82 4.47
C ALA A 41 -0.61 -6.84 3.61
N ILE A 42 -0.53 -5.52 3.92
CA ILE A 42 -1.16 -4.47 3.12
C ILE A 42 -0.59 -4.46 1.70
N ALA A 43 0.73 -4.56 1.53
CA ALA A 43 1.35 -4.60 0.21
C ALA A 43 0.90 -5.81 -0.62
N CYS A 44 0.86 -7.00 0.00
CA CYS A 44 0.41 -8.24 -0.64
C CYS A 44 -1.09 -8.23 -0.97
N SER A 45 -1.90 -7.36 -0.38
CA SER A 45 -3.31 -7.22 -0.74
C SER A 45 -3.53 -6.57 -2.11
N ALA A 46 -2.55 -5.86 -2.68
CA ALA A 46 -2.68 -5.15 -3.95
C ALA A 46 -3.25 -6.01 -5.09
N PRO A 47 -2.71 -7.19 -5.44
CA PRO A 47 -3.27 -8.05 -6.48
C PRO A 47 -4.61 -8.68 -6.06
N ILE A 48 -4.87 -8.87 -4.78
CA ILE A 48 -6.13 -9.42 -4.28
C ILE A 48 -7.25 -8.39 -4.48
N VAL A 49 -7.00 -7.13 -4.14
CA VAL A 49 -7.93 -6.01 -4.35
C VAL A 49 -8.26 -5.87 -5.84
N ASP A 50 -7.25 -5.95 -6.71
CA ASP A 50 -7.46 -5.87 -8.15
C ASP A 50 -8.28 -7.06 -8.68
N PHE A 51 -7.99 -8.28 -8.20
CA PHE A 51 -8.69 -9.50 -8.60
C PHE A 51 -10.16 -9.55 -8.15
N LEU A 52 -10.46 -9.01 -6.95
CA LEU A 52 -11.81 -9.04 -6.37
C LEU A 52 -12.66 -7.80 -6.67
N ARG A 53 -12.08 -6.75 -7.24
CA ARG A 53 -12.72 -5.44 -7.38
C ARG A 53 -14.10 -5.51 -8.03
N ASP A 54 -14.20 -6.19 -9.16
CA ASP A 54 -15.42 -6.23 -9.95
C ASP A 54 -16.51 -7.13 -9.32
N GLU A 55 -16.09 -8.09 -8.48
CA GLU A 55 -16.99 -9.04 -7.83
C GLU A 55 -17.66 -8.47 -6.56
N ILE A 56 -16.90 -7.73 -5.75
CA ILE A 56 -17.38 -7.24 -4.46
C ILE A 56 -17.29 -5.72 -4.30
N HIS A 57 -16.95 -5.01 -5.37
CA HIS A 57 -16.83 -3.54 -5.39
C HIS A 57 -15.91 -2.99 -4.28
N ILE A 58 -14.82 -3.70 -4.00
CA ILE A 58 -13.83 -3.30 -3.00
C ILE A 58 -13.03 -2.08 -3.50
N GLY A 59 -12.84 -1.11 -2.62
CA GLY A 59 -11.96 0.03 -2.88
C GLY A 59 -10.48 -0.30 -2.65
N ASN A 60 -9.60 0.61 -3.03
CA ASN A 60 -8.18 0.50 -2.77
C ASN A 60 -7.89 0.58 -1.26
N VAL A 61 -6.86 -0.14 -0.83
CA VAL A 61 -6.37 -0.06 0.56
C VAL A 61 -5.36 1.08 0.64
N ILE A 62 -5.67 2.10 1.46
CA ILE A 62 -4.80 3.24 1.70
C ILE A 62 -4.29 3.20 3.13
N ALA A 63 -2.97 3.22 3.31
CA ALA A 63 -2.30 3.24 4.59
C ALA A 63 -1.37 4.45 4.70
N CYS A 64 -1.65 5.37 5.61
CA CYS A 64 -0.83 6.55 5.88
C CYS A 64 0.03 6.33 7.12
N LEU A 65 1.34 6.44 6.96
CA LEU A 65 2.33 6.29 8.02
C LEU A 65 2.67 7.68 8.55
N VAL A 66 2.11 8.02 9.71
CA VAL A 66 2.21 9.35 10.31
C VAL A 66 3.12 9.30 11.55
N ALA A 67 4.26 9.97 11.49
CA ALA A 67 5.16 10.09 12.63
C ALA A 67 6.18 11.21 12.39
N GLU A 68 6.92 11.58 13.39
CA GLU A 68 8.05 12.53 13.27
C GLU A 68 9.10 12.05 12.25
N SER A 69 9.97 12.96 11.85
CA SER A 69 11.11 12.66 10.97
C SER A 69 12.00 11.57 11.56
N SER A 70 12.66 10.81 10.70
CA SER A 70 13.63 9.76 11.08
C SER A 70 13.06 8.55 11.87
N THR A 71 11.75 8.34 11.87
CA THR A 71 11.09 7.17 12.50
C THR A 71 11.06 5.95 11.60
N GLY A 72 11.53 6.05 10.34
CA GLY A 72 11.59 4.93 9.39
C GLY A 72 10.34 4.74 8.53
N LYS A 73 9.43 5.72 8.43
CA LYS A 73 8.21 5.69 7.58
C LYS A 73 8.52 5.31 6.14
N THR A 74 9.40 6.08 5.50
CA THR A 74 9.82 5.83 4.11
C THR A 74 10.44 4.45 3.95
N THR A 75 11.23 3.98 4.94
CA THR A 75 11.80 2.63 4.94
C THR A 75 10.73 1.55 4.97
N ALA A 76 9.67 1.74 5.79
CA ALA A 76 8.54 0.83 5.84
C ALA A 76 7.75 0.84 4.53
N GLY A 77 7.51 2.01 3.94
CA GLY A 77 6.90 2.14 2.61
C GLY A 77 7.72 1.45 1.51
N CYS A 78 9.05 1.62 1.53
CA CYS A 78 9.97 0.91 0.61
C CYS A 78 9.87 -0.61 0.77
N LEU A 79 9.75 -1.11 1.99
CA LEU A 79 9.55 -2.54 2.23
C LEU A 79 8.23 -3.02 1.59
N GLY A 80 7.14 -2.25 1.74
CA GLY A 80 5.87 -2.55 1.09
C GLY A 80 5.99 -2.58 -0.45
N VAL A 81 6.63 -1.59 -1.06
CA VAL A 81 6.83 -1.53 -2.52
C VAL A 81 7.68 -2.68 -3.04
N SER A 82 8.68 -3.14 -2.26
CA SER A 82 9.64 -4.17 -2.70
C SER A 82 9.00 -5.53 -3.01
N VAL A 83 7.79 -5.82 -2.52
CA VAL A 83 7.08 -7.06 -2.85
C VAL A 83 6.73 -7.16 -4.35
N GLY A 84 6.58 -6.02 -5.03
CA GLY A 84 6.18 -5.93 -6.44
C GLY A 84 7.17 -5.24 -7.36
N SER A 85 7.97 -4.30 -6.87
CA SER A 85 8.87 -3.50 -7.71
C SER A 85 10.13 -3.05 -6.97
N LYS A 86 11.10 -2.56 -7.72
CA LYS A 86 12.30 -1.94 -7.16
C LYS A 86 11.92 -0.74 -6.30
N CYS A 87 12.53 -0.63 -5.12
CA CYS A 87 12.44 0.55 -4.28
C CYS A 87 13.55 1.56 -4.68
N SER A 88 13.22 2.52 -5.53
CA SER A 88 14.17 3.53 -6.00
C SER A 88 13.48 4.87 -6.19
N PHE A 89 14.07 5.94 -5.70
CA PHE A 89 13.62 7.31 -5.95
C PHE A 89 14.18 7.89 -7.26
N ALA A 90 15.00 7.14 -7.98
CA ALA A 90 15.66 7.58 -9.22
C ALA A 90 14.84 7.28 -10.51
N GLY A 91 13.57 6.92 -10.40
CA GLY A 91 12.69 6.54 -11.51
C GLY A 91 12.49 5.03 -11.63
N ASP A 92 11.60 4.63 -12.53
CA ASP A 92 11.20 3.23 -12.80
C ASP A 92 10.85 2.42 -11.53
N SER A 93 10.13 3.04 -10.62
CA SER A 93 9.67 2.39 -9.39
C SER A 93 8.25 2.82 -9.04
N MET A 94 7.60 2.08 -8.14
CA MET A 94 6.27 2.39 -7.60
C MET A 94 6.38 3.41 -6.43
N ILE A 95 7.24 4.42 -6.58
CA ILE A 95 7.42 5.50 -5.61
C ILE A 95 7.17 6.83 -6.30
N ALA A 96 6.30 7.64 -5.72
CA ALA A 96 6.05 9.03 -6.09
C ALA A 96 6.18 9.93 -4.87
N THR A 97 6.15 11.23 -5.08
CA THR A 97 6.17 12.22 -4.00
C THR A 97 4.95 13.14 -4.08
N PHE A 98 4.50 13.65 -2.95
CA PHE A 98 3.45 14.67 -2.92
C PHE A 98 3.90 16.02 -3.51
N ALA A 99 5.19 16.20 -3.81
CA ALA A 99 5.68 17.34 -4.58
C ALA A 99 5.24 17.31 -6.06
N ASP A 100 4.92 16.11 -6.58
CA ASP A 100 4.40 15.95 -7.93
C ASP A 100 3.01 16.57 -8.07
N SER A 101 2.66 16.94 -9.30
CA SER A 101 1.28 17.32 -9.56
C SER A 101 0.34 16.13 -9.33
N LYS A 102 -0.89 16.41 -8.85
CA LYS A 102 -1.90 15.36 -8.65
C LYS A 102 -2.07 14.46 -9.87
N ASN A 103 -2.02 15.04 -11.07
CA ASN A 103 -2.18 14.29 -12.32
C ASN A 103 -0.99 13.36 -12.62
N SER A 104 0.23 13.81 -12.33
CA SER A 104 1.44 12.99 -12.47
C SER A 104 1.37 11.81 -11.50
N LEU A 105 1.04 12.10 -10.24
CA LEU A 105 0.88 11.10 -9.20
C LEU A 105 -0.18 10.04 -9.57
N MET A 106 -1.37 10.44 -10.01
CA MET A 106 -2.42 9.50 -10.40
C MET A 106 -2.00 8.62 -11.58
N ARG A 107 -1.20 9.13 -12.51
CA ARG A 107 -0.70 8.35 -13.66
C ARG A 107 0.40 7.36 -13.31
N SER A 108 1.11 7.55 -12.21
CA SER A 108 2.17 6.63 -11.75
C SER A 108 1.63 5.40 -11.00
N ILE A 109 0.33 5.36 -10.69
CA ILE A 109 -0.29 4.22 -10.00
C ILE A 109 -0.61 3.11 -11.00
N TYR A 110 -0.25 1.88 -10.68
CA TYR A 110 -0.56 0.69 -11.49
C TYR A 110 -1.37 -0.30 -10.66
N SER A 111 -2.34 -0.97 -11.32
CA SER A 111 -3.10 -2.05 -10.71
C SER A 111 -2.20 -3.20 -10.27
N SER A 112 -2.61 -3.90 -9.24
CA SER A 112 -1.94 -5.07 -8.64
C SER A 112 -0.58 -4.81 -7.99
N TYR A 113 0.01 -3.62 -8.13
CA TYR A 113 1.33 -3.29 -7.57
C TYR A 113 1.22 -2.25 -6.46
N PRO A 114 1.71 -2.52 -5.25
CA PRO A 114 1.69 -1.54 -4.17
C PRO A 114 2.53 -0.31 -4.51
N MET A 115 2.05 0.86 -4.11
CA MET A 115 2.70 2.15 -4.37
C MET A 115 3.00 2.89 -3.09
N LEU A 116 4.08 3.65 -3.07
CA LEU A 116 4.43 4.61 -2.03
C LEU A 116 4.32 6.04 -2.56
N ILE A 117 3.60 6.89 -1.84
CA ILE A 117 3.58 8.34 -2.05
C ILE A 117 4.25 8.99 -0.84
N ASP A 118 5.45 9.48 -1.04
CA ASP A 118 6.29 9.98 0.06
C ASP A 118 6.11 11.47 0.29
N GLU A 119 6.43 11.94 1.50
CA GLU A 119 6.51 13.34 1.92
C GLU A 119 5.18 14.11 1.88
N GLY A 120 4.17 13.65 2.63
CA GLY A 120 2.85 14.29 2.74
C GLY A 120 2.86 15.78 3.14
N SER A 121 3.95 16.26 3.78
CA SER A 121 4.15 17.68 4.08
C SER A 121 4.29 18.57 2.83
N LEU A 122 4.57 17.98 1.68
CA LEU A 122 4.72 18.70 0.40
C LEU A 122 3.42 18.81 -0.40
N ILE A 123 2.30 18.27 0.10
CA ILE A 123 1.02 18.33 -0.61
C ILE A 123 0.56 19.77 -0.83
N ARG A 124 0.28 20.14 -2.08
CA ARG A 124 -0.14 21.49 -2.50
C ARG A 124 -1.54 21.54 -3.11
N TYR A 125 -2.25 20.44 -3.11
CA TYR A 125 -3.61 20.31 -3.65
C TYR A 125 -4.54 19.74 -2.57
N ASN A 126 -5.85 19.83 -2.79
CA ASN A 126 -6.83 19.40 -1.80
C ASN A 126 -6.68 17.89 -1.50
N PRO A 127 -6.29 17.51 -0.27
CA PRO A 127 -6.08 16.12 0.11
C PRO A 127 -7.39 15.32 0.17
N THR A 128 -8.51 15.95 0.51
CA THR A 128 -9.84 15.32 0.55
C THR A 128 -10.17 14.68 -0.79
N SER A 129 -10.07 15.46 -1.88
CA SER A 129 -10.38 14.94 -3.22
C SER A 129 -9.38 13.88 -3.69
N LEU A 130 -8.12 13.97 -3.24
CA LEU A 130 -7.12 12.94 -3.56
C LEU A 130 -7.47 11.61 -2.90
N ILE A 131 -7.78 11.60 -1.59
CA ILE A 131 -8.07 10.36 -0.86
C ILE A 131 -9.30 9.68 -1.46
N TYR A 132 -10.35 10.44 -1.83
CA TYR A 132 -11.50 9.86 -2.50
C TYR A 132 -11.14 9.21 -3.84
N GLU A 133 -10.37 9.91 -4.71
CA GLU A 133 -9.96 9.37 -6.01
C GLU A 133 -9.05 8.15 -5.85
N LEU A 134 -8.14 8.16 -4.88
CA LEU A 134 -7.28 7.01 -4.57
C LEU A 134 -8.10 5.83 -4.06
N ALA A 135 -9.05 6.06 -3.14
CA ALA A 135 -9.88 5.00 -2.58
C ALA A 135 -10.82 4.39 -3.64
N GLU A 136 -11.41 5.23 -4.49
CA GLU A 136 -12.25 4.77 -5.59
C GLU A 136 -11.46 4.12 -6.73
N GLY A 137 -10.15 4.36 -6.79
CA GLY A 137 -9.29 3.83 -7.85
C GLY A 137 -9.68 4.34 -9.24
N LYS A 138 -10.07 5.61 -9.34
CA LYS A 138 -10.54 6.21 -10.58
C LYS A 138 -10.05 7.65 -10.72
N GLU A 139 -9.44 7.96 -11.86
CA GLU A 139 -9.10 9.34 -12.18
C GLU A 139 -10.35 10.18 -12.43
N LYS A 140 -10.31 11.45 -12.00
CA LYS A 140 -11.37 12.39 -12.32
C LYS A 140 -11.48 12.57 -13.83
N GLY A 141 -12.68 12.34 -14.36
CA GLY A 141 -12.96 12.51 -15.79
C GLY A 141 -12.63 13.93 -16.26
N ARG A 142 -12.07 14.04 -17.45
CA ARG A 142 -11.74 15.31 -18.11
C ARG A 142 -12.42 15.37 -19.46
N LEU A 143 -12.76 16.58 -19.89
CA LEU A 143 -13.12 16.84 -21.27
C LEU A 143 -11.83 17.00 -22.08
N SER A 144 -11.78 16.35 -23.24
CA SER A 144 -10.74 16.58 -24.23
C SER A 144 -10.89 18.00 -24.82
N LYS A 145 -9.88 18.48 -25.57
CA LYS A 145 -10.00 19.73 -26.30
C LYS A 145 -11.15 19.74 -27.32
N THR A 146 -11.62 18.55 -27.73
CA THR A 146 -12.76 18.34 -28.65
C THR A 146 -14.09 18.17 -27.90
N LEU A 147 -14.16 18.48 -26.58
CA LEU A 147 -15.33 18.31 -25.72
C LEU A 147 -15.83 16.86 -25.58
N GLU A 148 -15.06 15.90 -26.06
CA GLU A 148 -15.32 14.48 -25.82
C GLU A 148 -14.83 14.09 -24.43
N LYS A 149 -15.56 13.23 -23.74
CA LYS A 149 -15.14 12.71 -22.44
C LYS A 149 -13.90 11.84 -22.63
N ALA A 150 -12.76 12.32 -22.13
CA ALA A 150 -11.57 11.48 -22.10
C ALA A 150 -11.81 10.27 -21.17
N ASP A 151 -11.36 9.09 -21.61
CA ASP A 151 -11.43 7.89 -20.80
C ASP A 151 -10.73 8.13 -19.46
N SER A 152 -11.46 7.94 -18.36
CA SER A 152 -10.89 7.98 -17.02
C SER A 152 -10.22 6.65 -16.73
N ARG A 153 -8.93 6.70 -16.43
CA ARG A 153 -8.18 5.51 -16.03
C ARG A 153 -8.68 5.00 -14.68
N THR A 154 -8.79 3.68 -14.58
CA THR A 154 -9.05 2.99 -13.32
C THR A 154 -7.82 2.21 -12.87
N PHE A 155 -7.67 2.01 -11.58
CA PHE A 155 -6.60 1.22 -10.98
C PHE A 155 -7.08 0.60 -9.67
N SER A 156 -6.51 -0.54 -9.32
CA SER A 156 -6.84 -1.29 -8.10
C SER A 156 -5.56 -1.77 -7.44
N THR A 157 -5.27 -1.30 -6.22
CA THR A 157 -4.01 -1.60 -5.55
C THR A 157 -4.05 -1.24 -4.06
N SER A 158 -2.95 -1.44 -3.37
CA SER A 158 -2.65 -0.86 -2.05
C SER A 158 -1.71 0.32 -2.17
N ILE A 159 -1.95 1.37 -1.39
CA ILE A 159 -1.22 2.64 -1.46
C ILE A 159 -0.72 2.98 -0.06
N PHE A 160 0.59 3.18 0.05
CA PHE A 160 1.23 3.74 1.24
C PHE A 160 1.44 5.23 1.05
N MET A 161 1.18 6.00 2.09
CA MET A 161 1.53 7.41 2.16
C MET A 161 2.39 7.65 3.38
N THR A 162 3.36 8.55 3.31
CA THR A 162 4.11 8.97 4.49
C THR A 162 3.88 10.45 4.77
N SER A 163 3.78 10.81 6.03
CA SER A 163 3.64 12.21 6.44
C SER A 163 4.20 12.43 7.84
N GLU A 164 4.58 13.66 8.16
CA GLU A 164 4.91 14.07 9.53
C GLU A 164 3.67 14.46 10.34
N LYS A 165 2.59 14.81 9.65
CA LYS A 165 1.30 15.18 10.23
C LYS A 165 0.19 14.37 9.61
N SER A 166 -0.90 14.15 10.35
CA SER A 166 -2.09 13.49 9.82
C SER A 166 -2.55 14.17 8.54
N ILE A 167 -2.68 13.41 7.46
CA ILE A 167 -3.24 13.89 6.20
C ILE A 167 -4.75 14.07 6.34
N LEU A 168 -5.40 13.24 7.15
CA LEU A 168 -6.82 13.35 7.42
C LEU A 168 -7.17 14.65 8.14
N ASN A 169 -6.28 15.15 9.01
CA ASN A 169 -6.46 16.47 9.68
C ASN A 169 -6.29 17.66 8.72
N LEU A 170 -5.73 17.45 7.52
CA LEU A 170 -5.65 18.47 6.47
C LEU A 170 -6.87 18.44 5.53
N CYS A 171 -7.72 17.43 5.68
CA CYS A 171 -8.93 17.28 4.90
C CYS A 171 -10.09 18.07 5.47
N ASP A 172 -11.08 18.35 4.62
CA ASP A 172 -12.36 18.86 5.09
C ASP A 172 -13.00 17.85 6.06
N GLU A 173 -13.72 18.32 7.07
CA GLU A 173 -14.40 17.47 8.05
C GLU A 173 -15.40 16.52 7.34
N ASN A 174 -14.97 15.28 7.14
CA ASN A 174 -15.79 14.27 6.47
C ASN A 174 -15.49 12.88 7.06
N THR A 175 -16.47 12.34 7.78
CA THR A 175 -16.38 11.02 8.44
C THR A 175 -16.09 9.88 7.47
N GLY A 176 -16.48 10.02 6.19
CA GLY A 176 -16.20 9.03 5.15
C GLY A 176 -14.72 8.84 4.81
N LEU A 177 -13.84 9.76 5.17
CA LEU A 177 -12.40 9.64 4.93
C LEU A 177 -11.74 8.62 5.87
N TYR A 178 -12.19 8.55 7.13
CA TYR A 178 -11.62 7.65 8.13
C TYR A 178 -11.83 6.16 7.83
N VAL A 179 -12.84 5.84 7.00
CA VAL A 179 -13.05 4.45 6.55
C VAL A 179 -12.30 4.12 5.26
N ARG A 180 -11.73 5.14 4.59
CA ARG A 180 -11.00 5.01 3.32
C ARG A 180 -9.50 5.06 3.46
N CYS A 181 -9.01 5.66 4.53
CA CYS A 181 -7.57 5.80 4.78
C CYS A 181 -7.26 5.37 6.22
N LEU A 182 -6.42 4.37 6.34
CA LEU A 182 -5.91 3.88 7.62
C LEU A 182 -4.70 4.73 8.00
N GLU A 183 -4.79 5.52 9.08
CA GLU A 183 -3.61 6.22 9.61
C GLU A 183 -2.97 5.43 10.75
N PHE A 184 -1.67 5.22 10.62
CA PHE A 184 -0.81 4.61 11.62
C PHE A 184 0.03 5.72 12.25
N GLU A 185 -0.41 6.20 13.42
CA GLU A 185 0.20 7.36 14.06
C GLU A 185 1.23 6.98 15.12
N ASN A 186 2.27 7.81 15.23
CA ASN A 186 3.28 7.75 16.29
C ASN A 186 4.02 6.41 16.39
N ILE A 187 4.18 5.71 15.26
CA ILE A 187 4.89 4.43 15.19
C ILE A 187 6.35 4.66 14.80
N THR A 188 7.27 4.06 15.56
CA THR A 188 8.67 3.94 15.17
C THR A 188 8.86 2.67 14.35
N TRP A 189 9.06 2.82 13.05
CA TRP A 189 9.11 1.73 12.07
C TRP A 189 10.45 1.00 12.03
N THR A 190 11.52 1.66 12.45
CA THR A 190 12.88 1.07 12.47
C THR A 190 13.55 1.35 13.80
N ARG A 191 14.35 0.40 14.30
CA ARG A 191 15.02 0.51 15.60
C ARG A 191 16.13 1.56 15.63
N SER A 192 16.74 1.82 14.49
CA SER A 192 17.91 2.72 14.36
C SER A 192 18.13 3.05 12.88
N ALA A 193 18.93 4.08 12.61
CA ALA A 193 19.37 4.42 11.26
C ALA A 193 20.03 3.22 10.57
N LYS A 194 20.90 2.49 11.28
CA LYS A 194 21.53 1.27 10.74
C LYS A 194 20.52 0.20 10.32
N SER A 195 19.47 -0.01 11.11
CA SER A 195 18.42 -0.99 10.74
C SER A 195 17.61 -0.50 9.53
N ALA A 196 17.36 0.80 9.41
CA ALA A 196 16.72 1.39 8.24
C ALA A 196 17.57 1.19 6.98
N ASP A 197 18.88 1.43 7.05
CA ASP A 197 19.81 1.25 5.92
C ASP A 197 19.88 -0.21 5.47
N ILE A 198 19.90 -1.16 6.43
CA ILE A 198 19.88 -2.59 6.13
C ILE A 198 18.59 -2.95 5.36
N ILE A 199 17.42 -2.50 5.84
CA ILE A 199 16.13 -2.78 5.18
C ILE A 199 16.12 -2.18 3.78
N LYS A 200 16.52 -0.91 3.60
CA LYS A 200 16.58 -0.26 2.28
C LYS A 200 17.49 -1.04 1.32
N ASN A 201 18.69 -1.38 1.75
CA ASN A 201 19.62 -2.15 0.91
C ASN A 201 19.05 -3.52 0.51
N ILE A 202 18.32 -4.21 1.43
CA ILE A 202 17.65 -5.46 1.11
C ILE A 202 16.57 -5.21 0.05
N CYS A 203 15.73 -4.19 0.20
CA CYS A 203 14.66 -3.86 -0.73
C CYS A 203 15.17 -3.44 -2.12
N GLU A 204 16.30 -2.75 -2.19
CA GLU A 204 16.94 -2.35 -3.45
C GLU A 204 17.48 -3.53 -4.26
N ASN A 205 17.90 -4.61 -3.57
CA ASN A 205 18.52 -5.77 -4.20
C ASN A 205 17.61 -7.00 -4.28
N ASN A 206 16.46 -7.00 -3.58
CA ASN A 206 15.54 -8.12 -3.54
C ASN A 206 14.10 -7.59 -3.67
N TYR A 207 13.58 -7.55 -4.88
CA TYR A 207 12.26 -6.99 -5.17
C TYR A 207 11.53 -7.75 -6.28
N GLY A 208 10.21 -7.57 -6.37
CA GLY A 208 9.41 -7.99 -7.51
C GLY A 208 9.02 -9.47 -7.53
N PHE A 209 9.33 -10.25 -6.50
CA PHE A 209 9.12 -11.70 -6.50
C PHE A 209 7.74 -12.11 -5.96
N VAL A 210 7.16 -11.32 -5.06
CA VAL A 210 5.97 -11.74 -4.30
C VAL A 210 4.70 -11.53 -5.11
N ILE A 211 4.51 -10.35 -5.72
CA ILE A 211 3.29 -10.04 -6.47
C ILE A 211 3.03 -11.01 -7.61
N PRO A 212 4.01 -11.37 -8.48
CA PRO A 212 3.79 -12.38 -9.52
C PRO A 212 3.38 -13.74 -8.95
N ARG A 213 3.93 -14.11 -7.78
CA ARG A 213 3.59 -15.38 -7.14
C ARG A 213 2.17 -15.38 -6.59
N ILE A 214 1.73 -14.29 -5.98
CA ILE A 214 0.34 -14.13 -5.55
C ILE A 214 -0.59 -14.15 -6.77
N GLY A 215 -0.26 -13.42 -7.83
CA GLY A 215 -1.04 -13.40 -9.07
C GLY A 215 -1.20 -14.80 -9.68
N GLN A 216 -0.12 -15.57 -9.75
CA GLN A 216 -0.19 -16.96 -10.19
C GLN A 216 -1.15 -17.77 -9.32
N LYS A 217 -1.05 -17.63 -8.00
CA LYS A 217 -1.92 -18.35 -7.06
C LYS A 217 -3.39 -17.95 -7.19
N LEU A 218 -3.68 -16.69 -7.38
CA LEU A 218 -5.04 -16.19 -7.61
C LEU A 218 -5.65 -16.78 -8.88
N LEU A 219 -4.87 -16.90 -9.97
CA LEU A 219 -5.33 -17.52 -11.22
C LEU A 219 -5.62 -19.02 -11.09
N GLU A 220 -4.98 -19.70 -10.14
CA GLU A 220 -5.21 -21.12 -9.82
C GLU A 220 -6.37 -21.32 -8.82
N THR A 221 -6.81 -20.27 -8.15
CA THR A 221 -7.82 -20.33 -7.09
C THR A 221 -9.24 -20.18 -7.67
N ASN A 222 -10.18 -20.96 -7.17
CA ASN A 222 -11.59 -20.80 -7.52
C ASN A 222 -12.14 -19.50 -6.91
N MET A 223 -12.73 -18.64 -7.73
CA MET A 223 -13.30 -17.34 -7.29
C MET A 223 -14.37 -17.53 -6.21
N GLU A 224 -15.26 -18.52 -6.34
CA GLU A 224 -16.32 -18.77 -5.35
C GLU A 224 -15.76 -19.12 -3.97
N GLU A 225 -14.67 -19.93 -3.95
CA GLU A 225 -14.00 -20.30 -2.71
C GLU A 225 -13.31 -19.08 -2.06
N LEU A 226 -12.66 -18.23 -2.86
CA LEU A 226 -12.02 -17.01 -2.38
C LEU A 226 -13.06 -16.02 -1.81
N LEU A 227 -14.19 -15.84 -2.50
CA LEU A 227 -15.28 -14.99 -2.02
C LEU A 227 -15.90 -15.54 -0.74
N LYS A 228 -16.07 -16.86 -0.64
CA LYS A 228 -16.54 -17.50 0.59
C LYS A 228 -15.62 -17.21 1.77
N GLN A 229 -14.30 -17.39 1.61
CA GLN A 229 -13.33 -17.07 2.63
C GLN A 229 -13.37 -15.57 3.02
N TYR A 230 -13.47 -14.68 2.03
CA TYR A 230 -13.59 -13.24 2.29
C TYR A 230 -14.81 -12.92 3.17
N TRP A 231 -15.99 -13.46 2.86
CA TRP A 231 -17.20 -13.22 3.65
C TRP A 231 -17.17 -13.88 5.03
N GLU A 232 -16.52 -15.02 5.19
CA GLU A 232 -16.30 -15.65 6.49
C GLU A 232 -15.50 -14.74 7.42
N TYR A 233 -14.40 -14.13 6.94
CA TYR A 233 -13.60 -13.18 7.71
C TYR A 233 -14.30 -11.85 8.01
N GLN A 234 -15.24 -11.43 7.20
CA GLN A 234 -16.01 -10.20 7.46
C GLN A 234 -17.04 -10.39 8.57
N ASN A 235 -17.48 -11.62 8.83
CA ASN A 235 -18.50 -11.95 9.82
C ASN A 235 -17.94 -12.35 11.19
N GLU A 236 -16.62 -12.51 11.32
CA GLU A 236 -15.90 -12.70 12.60
C GLU A 236 -15.59 -11.36 13.29
#